data_1e93119183d19318dcadfee93e8e6653
#
_entry.id   1e93119183d19318dcadfee93e8e6653
#
_cell.length_a   1.000
_cell.length_b   1.000
_cell.length_c   1.000
_cell.angle_alpha   90.00
_cell.angle_beta   90.00
_cell.angle_gamma   90.00
#
_symmetry.space_group_name_H-M   'P 1'
#
loop_
_entity.id
_entity.type
_entity.pdbx_description
1 polymer ?
#
loop_
_entity_poly.entity_id
_entity_poly.type
_entity_poly.pdbx_seq_one_letter_code
_entity_poly.pdbx_strand_id
1 'polypeptide(L)'
;MLEHNAIYAHIGQSPQAESDLKTMKIADINGQLFDSQRSRNKQNDHEYWRDKKKTAPHNSYSSIENLTNIAKKLGYAVEQNFKKVLNLSVDEINLENIPGKNDVVEAEKITAGYHSKNMNEFIYDKTSKTYIKRAKGIQAKEELTGEEYKIKNLIILQTTSRELKDGENKGRIDVKNVGALSGYYITNGKAKKIIARKESRYDITKYYDLEGNELKLNDGNTYVMIMPEKEKITITGGSQASTEKTEEKEVNNKKETSKKPSTSTTTRRR
;
A
#
# COMPACT_ATOMS: atom_id res chain seq x y z
N MET A 1 -8.59 -10.49 5.58
CA MET A 1 -9.84 -10.90 6.24
C MET A 1 -9.61 -12.08 7.15
N LEU A 2 -9.15 -13.23 6.64
CA LEU A 2 -8.94 -14.44 7.46
C LEU A 2 -7.98 -14.22 8.65
N GLU A 3 -6.89 -13.50 8.46
CA GLU A 3 -5.96 -13.16 9.54
C GLU A 3 -6.62 -12.38 10.68
N HIS A 4 -7.51 -11.45 10.32
CA HIS A 4 -8.17 -10.56 11.28
C HIS A 4 -9.51 -11.10 11.78
N ASN A 5 -9.95 -12.25 11.27
CA ASN A 5 -11.29 -12.76 11.53
C ASN A 5 -12.37 -11.70 11.27
N ALA A 6 -12.28 -11.00 10.13
CA ALA A 6 -13.09 -9.83 9.81
C ALA A 6 -14.07 -10.10 8.68
N ILE A 7 -15.23 -9.44 8.73
CA ILE A 7 -16.21 -9.38 7.63
C ILE A 7 -15.66 -8.49 6.52
N TYR A 8 -15.78 -8.92 5.28
CA TYR A 8 -15.33 -8.18 4.10
C TYR A 8 -16.47 -7.41 3.45
N ALA A 9 -16.47 -6.09 3.58
CA ALA A 9 -17.43 -5.23 2.88
C ALA A 9 -16.82 -4.72 1.57
N HIS A 10 -17.52 -4.91 0.46
CA HIS A 10 -17.02 -4.53 -0.87
C HIS A 10 -18.15 -4.19 -1.84
N ILE A 11 -17.80 -3.54 -2.96
CA ILE A 11 -18.69 -3.34 -4.11
C ILE A 11 -17.98 -3.85 -5.35
N GLY A 12 -18.54 -4.91 -5.94
CA GLY A 12 -17.93 -5.61 -7.05
C GLY A 12 -16.72 -6.43 -6.66
N GLN A 13 -16.40 -7.42 -7.46
CA GLN A 13 -15.25 -8.30 -7.31
C GLN A 13 -14.83 -8.86 -8.66
N SER A 14 -13.62 -9.43 -8.72
CA SER A 14 -13.20 -10.24 -9.86
C SER A 14 -13.84 -11.63 -9.79
N PRO A 15 -13.98 -12.37 -10.91
CA PRO A 15 -14.46 -13.73 -10.88
C PRO A 15 -13.64 -14.64 -9.95
N GLN A 16 -12.31 -14.46 -9.91
CA GLN A 16 -11.45 -15.18 -8.99
C GLN A 16 -11.76 -14.86 -7.53
N ALA A 17 -11.94 -13.57 -7.19
CA ALA A 17 -12.31 -13.18 -5.83
C ALA A 17 -13.67 -13.75 -5.42
N GLU A 18 -14.65 -13.77 -6.32
CA GLU A 18 -15.97 -14.40 -6.06
C GLU A 18 -15.84 -15.88 -5.75
N SER A 19 -15.03 -16.60 -6.53
CA SER A 19 -14.74 -18.02 -6.30
C SER A 19 -14.06 -18.23 -4.94
N ASP A 20 -13.05 -17.41 -4.62
CA ASP A 20 -12.31 -17.50 -3.37
C ASP A 20 -13.18 -17.20 -2.15
N LEU A 21 -14.02 -16.17 -2.19
CA LEU A 21 -14.96 -15.82 -1.12
C LEU A 21 -15.86 -17.01 -0.77
N LYS A 22 -16.42 -17.67 -1.79
CA LYS A 22 -17.28 -18.85 -1.63
C LYS A 22 -16.50 -20.06 -1.11
N THR A 23 -15.37 -20.39 -1.76
CA THR A 23 -14.58 -21.60 -1.45
C THR A 23 -13.98 -21.53 -0.06
N MET A 24 -13.50 -20.36 0.35
CA MET A 24 -12.90 -20.13 1.66
C MET A 24 -13.92 -19.75 2.74
N LYS A 25 -15.21 -19.69 2.40
CA LYS A 25 -16.32 -19.34 3.31
C LYS A 25 -16.05 -18.05 4.06
N ILE A 26 -15.57 -17.03 3.35
CA ILE A 26 -15.31 -15.71 3.94
C ILE A 26 -16.65 -15.01 4.14
N ALA A 27 -16.90 -14.50 5.34
CA ALA A 27 -18.03 -13.63 5.59
C ALA A 27 -17.87 -12.33 4.80
N ASP A 28 -18.73 -12.09 3.80
CA ASP A 28 -18.65 -10.92 2.94
C ASP A 28 -19.99 -10.20 2.79
N ILE A 29 -19.92 -8.90 2.63
CA ILE A 29 -21.03 -8.00 2.33
C ILE A 29 -20.80 -7.40 0.96
N ASN A 30 -21.45 -7.91 -0.06
CA ASN A 30 -21.41 -7.32 -1.39
C ASN A 30 -22.41 -6.16 -1.48
N GLY A 31 -21.93 -4.93 -1.41
CA GLY A 31 -22.75 -3.73 -1.44
C GLY A 31 -23.58 -3.56 -2.71
N GLN A 32 -23.30 -4.29 -3.80
CA GLN A 32 -24.16 -4.28 -4.99
C GLN A 32 -25.56 -4.84 -4.71
N LEU A 33 -25.70 -5.72 -3.71
CA LEU A 33 -26.98 -6.30 -3.31
C LEU A 33 -27.82 -5.36 -2.43
N PHE A 34 -27.16 -4.33 -1.84
CA PHE A 34 -27.74 -3.37 -0.89
C PHE A 34 -27.68 -1.94 -1.40
N ASP A 35 -27.24 -1.72 -2.64
CA ASP A 35 -27.23 -0.39 -3.29
C ASP A 35 -28.63 -0.04 -3.83
N SER A 36 -29.23 1.02 -3.32
CA SER A 36 -30.57 1.50 -3.68
C SER A 36 -30.81 1.68 -5.18
N GLN A 37 -29.77 1.98 -5.94
CA GLN A 37 -29.87 2.19 -7.40
C GLN A 37 -29.77 0.90 -8.22
N ARG A 38 -29.28 -0.19 -7.64
CA ARG A 38 -29.05 -1.47 -8.35
C ARG A 38 -29.78 -2.65 -7.76
N SER A 39 -30.25 -2.55 -6.54
CA SER A 39 -31.01 -3.61 -5.89
C SER A 39 -32.39 -3.76 -6.55
N ARG A 40 -32.72 -4.97 -6.99
CA ARG A 40 -34.08 -5.31 -7.38
C ARG A 40 -35.06 -5.36 -6.19
N ASN A 41 -34.51 -5.32 -4.98
CA ASN A 41 -35.24 -5.42 -3.73
C ASN A 41 -35.26 -4.05 -3.03
N LYS A 42 -36.27 -3.26 -3.36
CA LYS A 42 -36.45 -1.87 -2.86
C LYS A 42 -36.59 -1.74 -1.33
N GLN A 43 -36.67 -2.85 -0.60
CA GLN A 43 -36.78 -2.84 0.86
C GLN A 43 -35.45 -2.67 1.61
N ASN A 44 -34.30 -2.75 0.92
CA ASN A 44 -32.97 -2.67 1.53
C ASN A 44 -32.23 -1.37 1.18
N ASP A 45 -32.97 -0.31 0.91
CA ASP A 45 -32.52 0.85 0.13
C ASP A 45 -31.67 1.88 0.87
N HIS A 46 -31.20 1.62 2.10
CA HIS A 46 -30.54 2.66 2.90
C HIS A 46 -29.16 2.28 3.45
N GLU A 47 -28.76 1.03 3.34
CA GLU A 47 -27.49 0.58 3.94
C GLU A 47 -26.25 1.00 3.12
N TYR A 48 -26.42 1.16 1.79
CA TYR A 48 -25.43 1.78 0.92
C TYR A 48 -26.05 2.95 0.18
N TRP A 49 -25.31 4.05 0.09
CA TRP A 49 -25.75 5.25 -0.66
C TRP A 49 -24.69 5.72 -1.64
N ARG A 50 -25.09 6.56 -2.59
CA ARG A 50 -24.22 7.18 -3.57
C ARG A 50 -24.04 8.67 -3.28
N ASP A 51 -22.80 9.12 -3.13
CA ASP A 51 -22.48 10.55 -3.09
C ASP A 51 -22.61 11.13 -4.51
N LYS A 52 -23.60 12.00 -4.68
CA LYS A 52 -23.87 12.64 -5.98
C LYS A 52 -22.80 13.64 -6.40
N LYS A 53 -21.95 14.08 -5.48
CA LYS A 53 -20.82 15.00 -5.76
C LYS A 53 -19.62 14.29 -6.36
N LYS A 54 -19.60 12.96 -6.35
CA LYS A 54 -18.49 12.13 -6.83
C LYS A 54 -18.90 11.29 -8.02
N THR A 55 -17.93 10.97 -8.88
CA THR A 55 -18.16 10.18 -10.09
C THR A 55 -18.22 8.68 -9.78
N ALA A 56 -19.25 8.01 -10.32
CA ALA A 56 -19.34 6.55 -10.27
C ALA A 56 -18.14 5.91 -11.02
N PRO A 57 -17.65 4.73 -10.60
CA PRO A 57 -18.20 3.85 -9.55
C PRO A 57 -17.71 4.18 -8.13
N HIS A 58 -16.81 5.16 -7.96
CA HIS A 58 -16.09 5.46 -6.72
C HIS A 58 -16.84 6.38 -5.76
N ASN A 59 -18.17 6.34 -5.80
CA ASN A 59 -19.04 7.22 -5.02
C ASN A 59 -20.03 6.46 -4.13
N SER A 60 -19.78 5.21 -3.84
CA SER A 60 -20.62 4.39 -2.98
C SER A 60 -20.05 4.33 -1.57
N TYR A 61 -20.90 4.54 -0.60
CA TYR A 61 -20.59 4.65 0.82
C TYR A 61 -21.51 3.79 1.67
N SER A 62 -21.05 3.44 2.86
CA SER A 62 -21.85 2.84 3.93
C SER A 62 -21.33 3.33 5.27
N SER A 63 -22.01 3.00 6.36
CA SER A 63 -21.54 3.23 7.73
C SER A 63 -21.27 1.91 8.44
N ILE A 64 -20.52 1.97 9.53
CA ILE A 64 -20.28 0.80 10.38
C ILE A 64 -21.59 0.26 10.93
N GLU A 65 -22.53 1.13 11.31
CA GLU A 65 -23.87 0.74 11.77
C GLU A 65 -24.62 -0.05 10.67
N ASN A 66 -24.67 0.49 9.46
CA ASN A 66 -25.33 -0.17 8.33
C ASN A 66 -24.67 -1.54 8.01
N LEU A 67 -23.33 -1.59 7.95
CA LEU A 67 -22.61 -2.84 7.74
C LEU A 67 -22.88 -3.86 8.85
N THR A 68 -22.96 -3.41 10.10
CA THR A 68 -23.31 -4.26 11.24
C THR A 68 -24.74 -4.82 11.10
N ASN A 69 -25.68 -4.00 10.68
CA ASN A 69 -27.06 -4.43 10.45
C ASN A 69 -27.17 -5.42 9.32
N ILE A 70 -26.44 -5.22 8.20
CA ILE A 70 -26.36 -6.19 7.11
C ILE A 70 -25.75 -7.50 7.59
N ALA A 71 -24.65 -7.45 8.33
CA ALA A 71 -23.97 -8.62 8.86
C ALA A 71 -24.93 -9.48 9.72
N LYS A 72 -25.67 -8.84 10.61
CA LYS A 72 -26.72 -9.52 11.43
C LYS A 72 -27.80 -10.14 10.56
N LYS A 73 -28.29 -9.43 9.53
CA LYS A 73 -29.29 -9.98 8.58
C LYS A 73 -28.78 -11.18 7.81
N LEU A 74 -27.46 -11.21 7.50
CA LEU A 74 -26.81 -12.33 6.84
C LEU A 74 -26.42 -13.48 7.80
N GLY A 75 -26.68 -13.33 9.09
CA GLY A 75 -26.34 -14.33 10.12
C GLY A 75 -24.85 -14.38 10.48
N TYR A 76 -24.10 -13.32 10.17
CA TYR A 76 -22.69 -13.26 10.54
C TYR A 76 -22.52 -12.82 12.01
N ALA A 77 -21.55 -13.43 12.69
CA ALA A 77 -21.14 -12.98 14.01
C ALA A 77 -20.47 -11.62 13.91
N VAL A 78 -21.05 -10.60 14.56
CA VAL A 78 -20.50 -9.23 14.59
C VAL A 78 -19.56 -9.01 15.77
N GLU A 79 -19.67 -9.84 16.79
CA GLU A 79 -18.74 -9.92 17.91
C GLU A 79 -17.91 -11.18 17.75
N GLN A 80 -16.60 -11.01 17.64
CA GLN A 80 -15.69 -12.12 17.43
C GLN A 80 -14.47 -11.99 18.34
N ASN A 81 -13.87 -13.13 18.68
CA ASN A 81 -12.63 -13.16 19.43
C ASN A 81 -11.52 -12.50 18.59
N PHE A 82 -10.88 -11.49 19.18
CA PHE A 82 -9.76 -10.82 18.56
C PHE A 82 -8.59 -11.78 18.38
N LYS A 83 -8.04 -11.82 17.16
CA LYS A 83 -6.77 -12.50 16.89
C LYS A 83 -5.63 -11.48 16.96
N LYS A 84 -4.62 -11.79 17.77
CA LYS A 84 -3.39 -11.00 17.81
C LYS A 84 -2.61 -11.21 16.51
N VAL A 85 -2.75 -10.28 15.56
CA VAL A 85 -2.10 -10.35 14.23
C VAL A 85 -0.73 -9.69 14.22
N LEU A 86 -0.44 -8.80 15.18
CA LEU A 86 0.86 -8.14 15.33
C LEU A 86 1.40 -8.40 16.74
N ASN A 87 2.70 -8.68 16.84
CA ASN A 87 3.40 -8.81 18.09
C ASN A 87 3.88 -7.44 18.55
N LEU A 88 3.00 -6.69 19.25
CA LEU A 88 3.29 -5.33 19.72
C LEU A 88 4.08 -5.36 21.02
N SER A 89 4.98 -4.40 21.19
CA SER A 89 5.75 -4.17 22.41
C SER A 89 5.14 -3.02 23.21
N VAL A 90 5.06 -3.18 24.51
CA VAL A 90 4.67 -2.10 25.41
C VAL A 90 5.77 -1.03 25.48
N ASP A 91 7.03 -1.47 25.52
CA ASP A 91 8.18 -0.56 25.54
C ASP A 91 8.56 -0.12 24.13
N GLU A 92 9.02 1.12 23.99
CA GLU A 92 9.47 1.64 22.70
C GLU A 92 10.72 0.89 22.22
N ILE A 93 10.64 0.35 21.00
CA ILE A 93 11.71 -0.41 20.37
C ILE A 93 12.61 0.56 19.59
N ASN A 94 13.91 0.53 19.90
CA ASN A 94 14.94 1.06 19.03
C ASN A 94 15.50 -0.08 18.17
N LEU A 95 15.40 0.04 16.85
CA LEU A 95 15.87 -1.00 15.92
C LEU A 95 17.35 -1.29 16.03
N GLU A 96 18.18 -0.34 16.47
CA GLU A 96 19.61 -0.51 16.69
C GLU A 96 19.93 -1.46 17.84
N ASN A 97 19.00 -1.61 18.78
CA ASN A 97 19.16 -2.47 19.95
C ASN A 97 18.64 -3.91 19.71
N ILE A 98 18.07 -4.19 18.53
CA ILE A 98 17.64 -5.55 18.18
C ILE A 98 18.89 -6.36 17.87
N PRO A 99 19.10 -7.52 18.53
CA PRO A 99 20.21 -8.41 18.21
C PRO A 99 20.25 -8.78 16.72
N GLY A 100 21.42 -8.99 16.20
CA GLY A 100 21.63 -9.44 14.82
C GLY A 100 22.56 -8.53 14.03
N LYS A 101 22.69 -8.80 12.72
CA LYS A 101 23.52 -8.01 11.81
C LYS A 101 23.12 -6.56 11.79
N ASN A 102 24.09 -5.68 11.74
CA ASN A 102 23.92 -4.24 11.73
C ASN A 102 23.41 -3.77 10.36
N ASP A 103 22.14 -4.11 10.05
CA ASP A 103 21.43 -3.79 8.79
C ASP A 103 20.42 -2.65 8.96
N VAL A 104 20.50 -1.94 10.09
CA VAL A 104 19.68 -0.76 10.35
C VAL A 104 20.21 0.44 9.58
N VAL A 105 19.33 1.13 8.88
CA VAL A 105 19.66 2.34 8.12
C VAL A 105 18.73 3.48 8.51
N GLU A 106 19.20 4.71 8.36
CA GLU A 106 18.38 5.91 8.53
C GLU A 106 17.27 5.92 7.48
N ALA A 107 16.05 6.27 7.90
CA ALA A 107 14.84 6.22 7.09
C ALA A 107 13.98 7.47 7.31
N GLU A 108 14.50 8.64 6.96
CA GLU A 108 13.75 9.89 7.07
C GLU A 108 12.72 10.04 5.92
N LYS A 109 13.02 9.48 4.74
CA LYS A 109 12.09 9.44 3.62
C LYS A 109 12.15 8.06 2.96
N ILE A 110 10.97 7.49 2.72
CA ILE A 110 10.80 6.25 1.99
C ILE A 110 9.93 6.51 0.77
N THR A 111 10.35 5.98 -0.38
CA THR A 111 9.56 5.97 -1.60
C THR A 111 9.34 4.54 -2.04
N ALA A 112 8.09 4.13 -2.15
CA ALA A 112 7.69 2.78 -2.52
C ALA A 112 6.33 2.79 -3.22
N GLY A 113 6.08 1.85 -4.12
CA GLY A 113 4.82 1.80 -4.85
C GLY A 113 4.65 0.58 -5.73
N TYR A 114 3.50 0.51 -6.38
CA TYR A 114 3.12 -0.63 -7.22
C TYR A 114 3.56 -0.47 -8.68
N HIS A 115 3.88 0.74 -9.07
CA HIS A 115 4.29 1.10 -10.44
C HIS A 115 4.89 2.51 -10.40
N SER A 116 5.79 2.84 -11.33
CA SER A 116 6.47 4.15 -11.41
C SER A 116 5.53 5.37 -11.38
N LYS A 117 4.28 5.21 -11.87
CA LYS A 117 3.23 6.25 -11.82
C LYS A 117 2.37 6.22 -10.54
N ASN A 118 2.58 5.24 -9.67
CA ASN A 118 1.81 5.05 -8.45
C ASN A 118 2.74 4.81 -7.25
N MET A 119 3.58 5.80 -6.99
CA MET A 119 4.51 5.80 -5.87
C MET A 119 3.93 6.55 -4.68
N ASN A 120 4.18 6.02 -3.49
CA ASN A 120 3.91 6.68 -2.23
C ASN A 120 5.22 7.16 -1.62
N GLU A 121 5.17 8.30 -0.97
CA GLU A 121 6.24 8.80 -0.11
C GLU A 121 5.79 8.74 1.34
N PHE A 122 6.69 8.32 2.21
CA PHE A 122 6.51 8.34 3.65
C PHE A 122 7.63 9.18 4.23
N ILE A 123 7.28 10.27 4.88
CA ILE A 123 8.22 11.26 5.41
C ILE A 123 8.14 11.22 6.93
N TYR A 124 9.29 10.99 7.59
CA TYR A 124 9.38 10.94 9.03
C TYR A 124 9.24 12.33 9.66
N ASP A 125 8.28 12.46 10.55
CA ASP A 125 8.15 13.62 11.42
C ASP A 125 8.77 13.28 12.78
N LYS A 126 9.89 13.93 13.09
CA LYS A 126 10.65 13.74 14.33
C LYS A 126 9.87 14.16 15.58
N THR A 127 8.94 15.11 15.44
CA THR A 127 8.15 15.63 16.56
C THR A 127 7.11 14.61 17.02
N SER A 128 6.34 14.08 16.08
CA SER A 128 5.31 13.05 16.37
C SER A 128 5.88 11.63 16.39
N LYS A 129 7.13 11.43 15.98
CA LYS A 129 7.77 10.12 15.77
C LYS A 129 6.95 9.19 14.88
N THR A 130 6.31 9.73 13.84
CA THR A 130 5.47 9.02 12.88
C THR A 130 5.84 9.37 11.44
N TYR A 131 5.36 8.57 10.51
CA TYR A 131 5.49 8.84 9.09
C TYR A 131 4.20 9.45 8.53
N ILE A 132 4.37 10.51 7.73
CA ILE A 132 3.30 11.15 6.99
C ILE A 132 3.32 10.61 5.57
N LYS A 133 2.19 10.06 5.12
CA LYS A 133 2.04 9.50 3.78
C LYS A 133 1.67 10.58 2.78
N ARG A 134 2.35 10.57 1.63
CA ARG A 134 1.97 11.32 0.42
C ARG A 134 1.75 10.36 -0.75
N ALA A 135 0.75 10.60 -1.55
CA ALA A 135 0.51 9.89 -2.79
C ALA A 135 0.51 10.90 -3.94
N LYS A 136 1.37 10.70 -4.94
CA LYS A 136 1.55 11.67 -6.06
C LYS A 136 1.82 13.11 -5.58
N GLY A 137 2.62 13.26 -4.53
CA GLY A 137 2.94 14.56 -3.91
C GLY A 137 1.84 15.15 -3.02
N ILE A 138 0.63 14.56 -3.00
CA ILE A 138 -0.50 15.03 -2.19
C ILE A 138 -0.49 14.27 -0.87
N GLN A 139 -0.55 15.01 0.23
CA GLN A 139 -0.63 14.44 1.56
C GLN A 139 -1.95 13.71 1.77
N ALA A 140 -1.86 12.47 2.26
CA ALA A 140 -3.04 11.67 2.57
C ALA A 140 -3.68 12.16 3.88
N LYS A 141 -4.97 12.47 3.81
CA LYS A 141 -5.79 12.93 4.94
C LYS A 141 -7.06 12.12 5.02
N GLU A 142 -7.58 11.98 6.24
CA GLU A 142 -8.90 11.45 6.46
C GLU A 142 -9.94 12.43 5.87
N GLU A 143 -10.92 11.92 5.14
CA GLU A 143 -11.82 12.75 4.34
C GLU A 143 -12.78 13.59 5.20
N LEU A 144 -13.26 13.04 6.32
CA LEU A 144 -14.26 13.71 7.16
C LEU A 144 -13.62 14.69 8.15
N THR A 145 -12.50 14.30 8.76
CA THR A 145 -11.84 15.09 9.81
C THR A 145 -10.76 16.02 9.26
N GLY A 146 -10.21 15.71 8.06
CA GLY A 146 -9.06 16.42 7.49
C GLY A 146 -7.74 16.10 8.19
N GLU A 147 -7.74 15.17 9.16
CA GLU A 147 -6.55 14.77 9.90
C GLU A 147 -5.55 14.00 9.04
N GLU A 148 -4.29 14.17 9.34
CA GLU A 148 -3.20 13.47 8.65
C GLU A 148 -3.10 12.02 9.11
N TYR A 149 -2.85 11.10 8.17
CA TYR A 149 -2.51 9.73 8.54
C TYR A 149 -1.11 9.69 9.17
N LYS A 150 -1.08 9.48 10.47
CA LYS A 150 0.15 9.30 11.26
C LYS A 150 0.46 7.82 11.40
N ILE A 151 1.54 7.37 10.79
CA ILE A 151 1.93 5.96 10.71
C ILE A 151 3.12 5.74 11.64
N LYS A 152 2.94 4.97 12.72
CA LYS A 152 4.04 4.64 13.63
C LYS A 152 4.95 3.58 13.04
N ASN A 153 4.36 2.56 12.45
CA ASN A 153 5.07 1.43 11.86
C ASN A 153 4.77 1.31 10.37
N LEU A 154 5.80 1.19 9.55
CA LEU A 154 5.68 0.92 8.14
C LEU A 154 6.36 -0.42 7.84
N ILE A 155 5.60 -1.35 7.26
CA ILE A 155 6.11 -2.63 6.78
C ILE A 155 5.95 -2.63 5.26
N ILE A 156 7.06 -2.77 4.53
CA ILE A 156 7.04 -2.86 3.07
C ILE A 156 7.60 -4.22 2.68
N LEU A 157 6.78 -5.04 2.04
CA LEU A 157 7.14 -6.38 1.60
C LEU A 157 7.17 -6.42 0.07
N GLN A 158 8.11 -7.16 -0.47
CA GLN A 158 8.22 -7.39 -1.91
C GLN A 158 7.89 -8.84 -2.25
N THR A 159 7.16 -9.03 -3.36
CA THR A 159 6.74 -10.35 -3.79
C THR A 159 6.60 -10.45 -5.31
N THR A 160 6.62 -11.67 -5.81
CA THR A 160 6.28 -11.95 -7.20
C THR A 160 4.80 -11.71 -7.45
N SER A 161 4.51 -11.17 -8.61
CA SER A 161 3.14 -11.01 -9.10
C SER A 161 3.10 -11.30 -10.60
N ARG A 162 1.97 -11.81 -11.08
CA ARG A 162 1.75 -12.06 -12.50
C ARG A 162 0.37 -11.56 -12.92
N GLU A 163 0.24 -11.13 -14.15
CA GLU A 163 -1.06 -10.81 -14.71
C GLU A 163 -1.89 -12.07 -14.91
N LEU A 164 -3.14 -12.01 -14.49
CA LEU A 164 -4.13 -13.06 -14.74
C LEU A 164 -4.64 -12.93 -16.17
N LYS A 165 -4.40 -13.95 -16.98
CA LYS A 165 -4.97 -14.08 -18.31
C LYS A 165 -6.37 -14.69 -18.21
N ASP A 166 -7.33 -13.92 -17.68
CA ASP A 166 -8.70 -14.36 -17.43
C ASP A 166 -9.67 -14.11 -18.61
N GLY A 167 -9.15 -13.68 -19.75
CA GLY A 167 -9.95 -13.40 -20.97
C GLY A 167 -10.65 -12.04 -20.98
N GLU A 168 -10.69 -11.32 -19.85
CA GLU A 168 -11.32 -9.99 -19.76
C GLU A 168 -10.36 -8.82 -19.96
N ASN A 169 -9.06 -9.06 -20.02
CA ASN A 169 -7.99 -8.06 -20.26
C ASN A 169 -8.06 -6.81 -19.36
N LYS A 170 -8.45 -6.99 -18.10
CA LYS A 170 -8.60 -5.88 -17.14
C LYS A 170 -7.36 -5.62 -16.29
N GLY A 171 -6.22 -6.25 -16.62
CA GLY A 171 -4.96 -6.08 -15.91
C GLY A 171 -5.02 -6.59 -14.46
N ARG A 172 -5.84 -7.59 -14.17
CA ARG A 172 -5.87 -8.23 -12.84
C ARG A 172 -4.58 -8.97 -12.58
N ILE A 173 -4.11 -8.89 -11.36
CA ILE A 173 -2.85 -9.52 -10.95
C ILE A 173 -3.08 -10.57 -9.88
N ASP A 174 -2.36 -11.68 -9.98
CA ASP A 174 -2.17 -12.67 -8.94
C ASP A 174 -0.93 -12.31 -8.13
N VAL A 175 -1.07 -12.15 -6.83
CA VAL A 175 0.00 -11.73 -5.93
C VAL A 175 0.34 -12.88 -5.00
N LYS A 176 1.58 -13.35 -5.03
CA LYS A 176 2.05 -14.41 -4.14
C LYS A 176 2.21 -13.84 -2.73
N ASN A 177 1.26 -14.14 -1.84
CA ASN A 177 1.25 -13.65 -0.46
C ASN A 177 1.36 -14.77 0.60
N VAL A 178 1.65 -16.00 0.19
CA VAL A 178 1.92 -17.15 1.06
C VAL A 178 3.37 -17.57 0.88
N GLY A 179 4.01 -18.00 1.94
CA GLY A 179 5.44 -18.32 2.01
C GLY A 179 6.24 -17.19 2.67
N ALA A 180 7.48 -17.05 2.27
CA ALA A 180 8.40 -16.04 2.79
C ALA A 180 8.47 -14.84 1.82
N LEU A 181 8.29 -13.64 2.34
CA LEU A 181 8.43 -12.37 1.64
C LEU A 181 9.51 -11.54 2.32
N SER A 182 10.45 -11.01 1.54
CA SER A 182 11.47 -10.08 2.05
C SER A 182 10.94 -8.65 2.04
N GLY A 183 11.50 -7.81 2.92
CA GLY A 183 11.12 -6.41 2.97
C GLY A 183 11.80 -5.64 4.09
N TYR A 184 11.12 -4.60 4.57
CA TYR A 184 11.60 -3.72 5.61
C TYR A 184 10.53 -3.49 6.68
N TYR A 185 10.96 -3.48 7.93
CA TYR A 185 10.25 -2.87 9.04
C TYR A 185 10.87 -1.50 9.32
N ILE A 186 10.03 -0.47 9.37
CA ILE A 186 10.45 0.92 9.44
C ILE A 186 9.67 1.59 10.57
N THR A 187 10.38 2.18 11.51
CA THR A 187 9.81 2.88 12.67
C THR A 187 10.84 3.87 13.22
N ASN A 188 10.39 4.94 13.86
CA ASN A 188 11.25 5.91 14.55
C ASN A 188 12.40 6.47 13.68
N GLY A 189 12.17 6.69 12.38
CA GLY A 189 13.18 7.24 11.47
C GLY A 189 14.25 6.23 11.02
N LYS A 190 14.06 4.94 11.31
CA LYS A 190 15.02 3.87 10.99
C LYS A 190 14.31 2.71 10.28
N ALA A 191 15.06 1.97 9.47
CA ALA A 191 14.59 0.80 8.76
C ALA A 191 15.53 -0.40 8.99
N LYS A 192 14.92 -1.58 9.16
CA LYS A 192 15.61 -2.87 9.27
C LYS A 192 15.05 -3.86 8.25
N LYS A 193 15.90 -4.67 7.64
CA LYS A 193 15.46 -5.76 6.76
C LYS A 193 14.74 -6.83 7.55
N ILE A 194 13.68 -7.38 6.96
CA ILE A 194 12.85 -8.41 7.59
C ILE A 194 12.43 -9.50 6.60
N ILE A 195 12.00 -10.63 7.15
CA ILE A 195 11.29 -11.68 6.44
C ILE A 195 9.89 -11.82 7.06
N ALA A 196 8.86 -11.62 6.25
CA ALA A 196 7.50 -11.98 6.62
C ALA A 196 7.24 -13.43 6.20
N ARG A 197 6.64 -14.24 7.06
CA ARG A 197 6.27 -15.63 6.79
C ARG A 197 4.79 -15.85 7.02
N LYS A 198 4.16 -16.53 6.06
CA LYS A 198 2.77 -16.94 6.10
C LYS A 198 2.67 -18.36 5.56
N GLU A 199 2.30 -19.31 6.41
CA GLU A 199 2.32 -20.74 6.07
C GLU A 199 1.18 -21.11 5.09
N SER A 200 0.00 -20.52 5.27
CA SER A 200 -1.16 -20.74 4.38
C SER A 200 -2.02 -19.47 4.26
N ARG A 201 -3.02 -19.51 3.39
CA ARG A 201 -4.00 -18.41 3.25
C ARG A 201 -4.82 -18.15 4.52
N TYR A 202 -4.85 -19.10 5.45
CA TYR A 202 -5.61 -19.03 6.70
C TYR A 202 -4.77 -18.56 7.89
N ASP A 203 -3.46 -18.58 7.76
CA ASP A 203 -2.53 -18.27 8.85
C ASP A 203 -2.28 -16.78 8.98
N ILE A 204 -1.81 -16.39 10.17
CA ILE A 204 -1.35 -15.03 10.46
C ILE A 204 0.05 -14.84 9.88
N THR A 205 0.29 -13.70 9.27
CA THR A 205 1.63 -13.31 8.84
C THR A 205 2.48 -12.95 10.07
N LYS A 206 3.64 -13.58 10.20
CA LYS A 206 4.63 -13.29 11.23
C LYS A 206 5.86 -12.63 10.63
N TYR A 207 6.49 -11.76 11.39
CA TYR A 207 7.64 -10.97 10.95
C TYR A 207 8.88 -11.38 11.73
N TYR A 208 10.00 -11.55 11.03
CA TYR A 208 11.26 -12.04 11.59
C TYR A 208 12.40 -11.14 11.12
N ASP A 209 13.45 -11.02 11.95
CA ASP A 209 14.73 -10.51 11.50
C ASP A 209 15.42 -11.51 10.55
N LEU A 210 16.60 -11.15 10.03
CA LEU A 210 17.35 -12.02 9.13
C LEU A 210 17.99 -13.23 9.84
N GLU A 211 18.08 -13.20 11.16
CA GLU A 211 18.55 -14.28 12.03
C GLU A 211 17.42 -15.28 12.37
N GLY A 212 16.17 -14.95 12.08
CA GLY A 212 15.01 -15.81 12.30
C GLY A 212 14.30 -15.57 13.65
N ASN A 213 14.63 -14.51 14.36
CA ASN A 213 13.93 -14.13 15.59
C ASN A 213 12.63 -13.40 15.25
N GLU A 214 11.52 -13.77 15.89
CA GLU A 214 10.24 -13.07 15.70
C GLU A 214 10.35 -11.64 16.24
N LEU A 215 9.99 -10.68 15.40
CA LEU A 215 10.04 -9.27 15.73
C LEU A 215 8.86 -8.85 16.60
N LYS A 216 9.15 -8.00 17.58
CA LYS A 216 8.15 -7.13 18.19
C LYS A 216 8.13 -5.80 17.43
N LEU A 217 6.94 -5.24 17.27
CA LEU A 217 6.71 -3.95 16.63
C LEU A 217 6.38 -2.91 17.70
N ASN A 218 6.70 -1.64 17.44
CA ASN A 218 6.27 -0.55 18.30
C ASN A 218 4.74 -0.49 18.37
N ASP A 219 4.19 -0.16 19.53
CA ASP A 219 2.77 0.12 19.65
C ASP A 219 2.38 1.34 18.80
N GLY A 220 1.20 1.27 18.16
CA GLY A 220 0.67 2.31 17.28
C GLY A 220 0.24 1.80 15.91
N ASN A 221 -0.21 2.73 15.07
CA ASN A 221 -0.72 2.42 13.74
C ASN A 221 0.34 1.77 12.86
N THR A 222 -0.01 0.65 12.24
CA THR A 222 0.88 -0.09 11.33
C THR A 222 0.32 -0.08 9.92
N TYR A 223 1.11 0.44 8.97
CA TYR A 223 0.81 0.41 7.55
C TYR A 223 1.62 -0.71 6.88
N VAL A 224 0.93 -1.69 6.29
CA VAL A 224 1.55 -2.79 5.56
C VAL A 224 1.35 -2.58 4.07
N MET A 225 2.44 -2.58 3.31
CA MET A 225 2.45 -2.51 1.85
C MET A 225 3.07 -3.78 1.28
N ILE A 226 2.35 -4.47 0.40
CA ILE A 226 2.89 -5.59 -0.37
C ILE A 226 3.00 -5.13 -1.81
N MET A 227 4.21 -5.11 -2.37
CA MET A 227 4.48 -4.55 -3.68
C MET A 227 5.24 -5.54 -4.58
N PRO A 228 5.21 -5.35 -5.92
CA PRO A 228 5.99 -6.18 -6.83
C PRO A 228 7.49 -6.07 -6.56
N GLU A 229 8.20 -7.20 -6.58
CA GLU A 229 9.66 -7.25 -6.36
C GLU A 229 10.48 -6.49 -7.40
N LYS A 230 9.93 -6.28 -8.60
CA LYS A 230 10.55 -5.50 -9.66
C LYS A 230 10.57 -4.00 -9.39
N GLU A 231 9.73 -3.51 -8.49
CA GLU A 231 9.66 -2.09 -8.15
C GLU A 231 10.63 -1.78 -7.01
N LYS A 232 11.31 -0.64 -7.14
CA LYS A 232 12.35 -0.23 -6.19
C LYS A 232 11.75 0.38 -4.92
N ILE A 233 12.29 0.00 -3.76
CA ILE A 233 12.12 0.72 -2.50
C ILE A 233 13.34 1.64 -2.35
N THR A 234 13.10 2.94 -2.19
CA THR A 234 14.17 3.90 -1.90
C THR A 234 14.00 4.38 -0.47
N ILE A 235 15.04 4.20 0.34
CA ILE A 235 15.10 4.63 1.73
C ILE A 235 16.25 5.63 1.84
N THR A 236 15.96 6.83 2.32
CA THR A 236 16.95 7.89 2.50
C THR A 236 16.83 8.50 3.90
N GLY A 237 17.99 8.84 4.48
CA GLY A 237 18.08 9.51 5.77
C GLY A 237 19.45 10.10 5.99
N GLY A 238 19.57 11.08 6.87
CA GLY A 238 20.82 11.78 7.14
C GLY A 238 21.33 12.64 5.97
N SER A 239 22.60 12.99 5.99
CA SER A 239 23.25 13.98 5.11
C SER A 239 23.37 13.57 3.62
N GLN A 240 22.80 12.47 3.17
CA GLN A 240 22.87 12.04 1.75
C GLN A 240 21.81 12.68 0.85
N ALA A 241 20.90 13.51 1.37
CA ALA A 241 19.86 14.16 0.56
C ALA A 241 20.37 15.34 -0.27
N SER A 242 21.66 15.71 -0.19
CA SER A 242 22.23 16.90 -0.84
C SER A 242 23.18 16.62 -2.01
N THR A 243 23.51 15.37 -2.33
CA THR A 243 24.53 15.06 -3.35
C THR A 243 23.98 14.68 -4.73
N GLU A 244 22.69 14.39 -4.87
CA GLU A 244 22.13 14.03 -6.19
C GLU A 244 21.57 15.20 -7.03
N LYS A 245 21.69 16.45 -6.57
CA LYS A 245 21.22 17.64 -7.32
C LYS A 245 22.28 18.39 -8.11
N THR A 246 23.54 17.99 -8.06
CA THR A 246 24.64 18.79 -8.65
C THR A 246 25.27 18.17 -9.89
N GLU A 247 25.01 16.94 -10.25
CA GLU A 247 25.65 16.31 -11.41
C GLU A 247 24.89 16.37 -12.74
N GLU A 248 23.60 16.78 -12.74
CA GLU A 248 22.85 16.91 -14.01
C GLU A 248 22.93 18.27 -14.70
N LYS A 249 23.67 19.24 -14.17
CA LYS A 249 23.79 20.60 -14.75
C LYS A 249 25.12 20.93 -15.44
N GLU A 250 26.12 20.09 -15.40
CA GLU A 250 27.43 20.39 -16.03
C GLU A 250 27.71 19.73 -17.39
N VAL A 251 26.84 18.86 -17.89
CA VAL A 251 27.08 18.17 -19.17
C VAL A 251 26.48 18.89 -20.39
N ASN A 252 25.67 19.91 -20.21
CA ASN A 252 25.00 20.59 -21.35
C ASN A 252 25.55 21.94 -21.75
N ASN A 253 26.77 22.34 -21.34
CA ASN A 253 27.32 23.65 -21.68
C ASN A 253 28.65 23.62 -22.44
N LYS A 254 28.94 22.54 -23.20
CA LYS A 254 30.15 22.47 -24.04
C LYS A 254 29.89 21.93 -25.44
N LYS A 255 28.86 22.45 -26.12
CA LYS A 255 28.71 22.21 -27.58
C LYS A 255 27.93 23.30 -28.33
N GLU A 256 28.39 24.53 -28.16
CA GLU A 256 28.02 25.61 -29.11
C GLU A 256 29.15 26.62 -29.18
N THR A 257 30.17 26.31 -29.95
CA THR A 257 31.00 27.31 -30.66
C THR A 257 31.83 26.56 -31.70
N SER A 258 31.41 26.64 -32.94
CA SER A 258 32.24 26.84 -34.14
C SER A 258 31.55 26.27 -35.37
N LYS A 259 30.99 27.09 -36.20
CA LYS A 259 31.51 27.49 -37.52
C LYS A 259 30.42 27.99 -38.43
N LYS A 260 30.56 29.23 -38.82
CA LYS A 260 30.04 29.86 -40.02
C LYS A 260 31.22 29.92 -41.01
N PRO A 261 31.09 30.35 -42.29
CA PRO A 261 30.11 30.10 -43.36
C PRO A 261 30.81 29.70 -44.71
N SER A 262 30.06 29.40 -45.78
CA SER A 262 30.34 29.87 -47.18
C SER A 262 29.35 29.18 -48.13
N THR A 263 28.53 30.00 -48.72
CA THR A 263 28.50 30.59 -50.07
C THR A 263 28.21 29.63 -51.25
N SER A 264 27.13 30.04 -51.96
CA SER A 264 26.92 30.03 -53.42
C SER A 264 26.73 28.66 -54.10
N THR A 265 25.89 28.40 -55.04
CA THR A 265 25.42 29.15 -56.17
C THR A 265 24.41 28.28 -56.93
N THR A 266 23.30 28.85 -57.33
CA THR A 266 22.60 28.76 -58.60
C THR A 266 22.71 27.49 -59.45
N THR A 267 21.60 26.87 -59.91
CA THR A 267 21.18 26.81 -61.31
C THR A 267 19.95 25.90 -61.50
N ARG A 268 18.84 26.38 -61.82
CA ARG A 268 17.87 26.33 -62.92
C ARG A 268 17.85 25.09 -63.82
N ARG A 269 16.58 24.73 -64.22
CA ARG A 269 16.06 23.94 -65.35
C ARG A 269 15.92 22.43 -65.07
N ARG A 270 14.79 21.84 -65.31
CA ARG A 270 13.62 22.03 -66.21
C ARG A 270 12.39 21.42 -65.51
#